data_43bea9240a290d93366d0d7629243277
#
_entry.id   43bea9240a290d93366d0d7629243277
#
_cell.length_a   1.000
_cell.length_b   1.000
_cell.length_c   1.000
_cell.angle_alpha   90.00
_cell.angle_beta   90.00
_cell.angle_gamma   90.00
#
_symmetry.space_group_name_H-M   'P 1'
#
loop_
_entity.id
_entity.type
_entity.pdbx_description
1 polymer ?
#
loop_
_entity_poly.entity_id
_entity_poly.type
_entity_poly.pdbx_seq_one_letter_code
_entity_poly.pdbx_strand_id
1 'polypeptide(L)'
;MADTAAEDVLLELLNTTPVVRGSVSDALSTPAEGRAWVRGRGGVGSDEEVAFLVAARNALQDVVRGRREAECLSEFLEGVSKVPAFEGGRLEWALRVPEAHRLAVELLLTWAHVEETRPGRLKPCGNPDCRRFLLDRSKPNSARWCSMAECGNRMKARRHYERVKGAQA
;
A
#
# COMPACT_ATOMS: atom_id res chain seq x y z
N MET A 1 -11.17 13.59 9.45
CA MET A 1 -11.76 12.36 8.84
C MET A 1 -10.67 11.75 7.98
N ALA A 2 -10.37 10.48 8.16
CA ALA A 2 -9.42 9.80 7.28
C ALA A 2 -9.95 9.89 5.84
N ASP A 3 -9.08 10.29 4.91
CA ASP A 3 -9.43 10.35 3.50
C ASP A 3 -9.43 8.93 2.94
N THR A 4 -10.61 8.32 2.90
CA THR A 4 -10.80 6.95 2.40
C THR A 4 -10.28 6.79 0.96
N ALA A 5 -10.33 7.85 0.16
CA ALA A 5 -9.81 7.82 -1.22
C ALA A 5 -8.27 7.69 -1.22
N ALA A 6 -7.56 8.43 -0.36
CA ALA A 6 -6.11 8.31 -0.24
C ALA A 6 -5.68 6.92 0.28
N GLU A 7 -6.44 6.36 1.24
CA GLU A 7 -6.20 4.98 1.72
C GLU A 7 -6.42 3.92 0.63
N ASP A 8 -7.41 4.11 -0.25
CA ASP A 8 -7.66 3.20 -1.37
C ASP A 8 -6.52 3.27 -2.39
N VAL A 9 -6.03 4.47 -2.73
CA VAL A 9 -4.86 4.65 -3.61
C VAL A 9 -3.60 4.03 -3.00
N LEU A 10 -3.37 4.21 -1.69
CA LEU A 10 -2.28 3.54 -0.97
C LEU A 10 -2.36 2.03 -1.10
N LEU A 11 -3.53 1.44 -0.86
CA LEU A 11 -3.74 0.00 -0.97
C LEU A 11 -3.56 -0.49 -2.41
N GLU A 12 -4.02 0.27 -3.41
CA GLU A 12 -3.80 -0.02 -4.82
C GLU A 12 -2.31 -0.02 -5.15
N LEU A 13 -1.54 0.98 -4.70
CA LEU A 13 -0.08 1.05 -4.90
C LEU A 13 0.61 -0.19 -4.34
N LEU A 14 0.32 -0.55 -3.10
CA LEU A 14 0.90 -1.73 -2.46
C LEU A 14 0.54 -3.04 -3.19
N ASN A 15 -0.60 -3.08 -3.86
CA ASN A 15 -1.10 -4.24 -4.59
C ASN A 15 -0.71 -4.28 -6.07
N THR A 16 0.17 -3.39 -6.53
CA THR A 16 0.71 -3.41 -7.90
C THR A 16 1.67 -4.56 -8.18
N THR A 17 2.10 -5.31 -7.14
CA THR A 17 3.00 -6.47 -7.29
C THR A 17 2.34 -7.81 -6.90
N PRO A 18 1.20 -8.20 -7.50
CA PRO A 18 0.53 -9.45 -7.19
C PRO A 18 1.29 -10.66 -7.73
N VAL A 19 0.93 -11.85 -7.22
CA VAL A 19 1.30 -13.12 -7.86
C VAL A 19 0.22 -13.48 -8.87
N VAL A 20 0.60 -13.62 -10.13
CA VAL A 20 -0.27 -14.02 -11.24
C VAL A 20 0.30 -15.30 -11.85
N ARG A 21 -0.49 -16.38 -11.86
CA ARG A 21 -0.09 -17.69 -12.39
C ARG A 21 1.24 -18.23 -11.83
N GLY A 22 1.49 -17.97 -10.53
CA GLY A 22 2.68 -18.44 -9.83
C GLY A 22 3.92 -17.54 -9.96
N SER A 23 3.86 -16.48 -10.75
CA SER A 23 4.94 -15.51 -10.92
C SER A 23 4.55 -14.13 -10.38
N VAL A 24 5.54 -13.40 -9.85
CA VAL A 24 5.34 -12.00 -9.45
C VAL A 24 5.18 -11.16 -10.71
N SER A 25 4.10 -10.40 -10.77
CA SER A 25 3.86 -9.37 -11.78
C SER A 25 4.00 -8.00 -11.14
N ASP A 26 4.46 -7.00 -11.88
CA ASP A 26 4.48 -5.60 -11.43
C ASP A 26 3.74 -4.74 -12.46
N ALA A 27 2.64 -4.15 -12.04
CA ALA A 27 1.82 -3.26 -12.87
C ALA A 27 2.50 -1.91 -13.19
N LEU A 28 3.67 -1.64 -12.59
CA LEU A 28 4.48 -0.45 -12.84
C LEU A 28 5.82 -0.82 -13.51
N SER A 29 5.93 -2.02 -14.09
CA SER A 29 7.19 -2.55 -14.62
C SER A 29 7.67 -1.85 -15.89
N THR A 30 6.77 -1.30 -16.69
CA THR A 30 7.14 -0.52 -17.87
C THR A 30 6.94 0.98 -17.64
N PRO A 31 7.79 1.84 -18.24
CA PRO A 31 7.62 3.30 -18.13
C PRO A 31 6.22 3.79 -18.55
N ALA A 32 5.63 3.17 -19.56
CA ALA A 32 4.30 3.55 -20.05
C ALA A 32 3.20 3.24 -19.02
N GLU A 33 3.21 2.04 -18.43
CA GLU A 33 2.26 1.64 -17.39
C GLU A 33 2.43 2.47 -16.12
N GLY A 34 3.68 2.70 -15.68
CA GLY A 34 3.99 3.55 -14.54
C GLY A 34 3.47 4.96 -14.71
N ARG A 35 3.77 5.61 -15.85
CA ARG A 35 3.26 6.96 -16.16
C ARG A 35 1.74 7.02 -16.22
N ALA A 36 1.10 6.02 -16.82
CA ALA A 36 -0.37 5.96 -16.89
C ALA A 36 -0.99 5.82 -15.48
N TRP A 37 -0.41 4.96 -14.64
CA TRP A 37 -0.86 4.75 -13.27
C TRP A 37 -0.78 6.04 -12.44
N VAL A 38 0.35 6.74 -12.51
CA VAL A 38 0.62 7.99 -11.79
C VAL A 38 -0.33 9.10 -12.25
N ARG A 39 -0.48 9.31 -13.56
CA ARG A 39 -1.40 10.33 -14.11
C ARG A 39 -2.86 10.10 -13.72
N GLY A 40 -3.29 8.84 -13.66
CA GLY A 40 -4.64 8.48 -13.22
C GLY A 40 -4.91 8.82 -11.74
N ARG A 41 -3.89 9.24 -10.99
CA ARG A 41 -3.95 9.56 -9.54
C ARG A 41 -3.42 10.96 -9.21
N GLY A 42 -3.41 11.83 -10.21
CA GLY A 42 -3.08 13.25 -10.03
C GLY A 42 -1.59 13.60 -10.11
N GLY A 43 -0.73 12.62 -10.41
CA GLY A 43 0.70 12.89 -10.65
C GLY A 43 0.98 13.38 -12.07
N VAL A 44 2.19 13.91 -12.28
CA VAL A 44 2.65 14.44 -13.59
C VAL A 44 2.97 13.34 -14.61
N GLY A 45 3.36 12.16 -14.13
CA GLY A 45 3.74 11.03 -14.96
C GLY A 45 5.11 11.19 -15.61
N SER A 46 6.08 11.76 -14.90
CA SER A 46 7.49 11.74 -15.28
C SER A 46 8.14 10.40 -14.95
N ASP A 47 9.24 10.08 -15.62
CA ASP A 47 10.02 8.87 -15.30
C ASP A 47 10.65 8.94 -13.91
N GLU A 48 11.05 10.12 -13.48
CA GLU A 48 11.55 10.40 -12.13
C GLU A 48 10.47 10.07 -11.08
N GLU A 49 9.24 10.55 -11.28
CA GLU A 49 8.13 10.31 -10.38
C GLU A 49 7.79 8.81 -10.27
N VAL A 50 7.77 8.10 -11.40
CA VAL A 50 7.54 6.65 -11.41
C VAL A 50 8.64 5.91 -10.66
N ALA A 51 9.91 6.26 -10.90
CA ALA A 51 11.05 5.64 -10.23
C ALA A 51 11.02 5.87 -8.71
N PHE A 52 10.75 7.11 -8.29
CA PHE A 52 10.64 7.46 -6.88
C PHE A 52 9.45 6.75 -6.20
N LEU A 53 8.30 6.73 -6.85
CA LEU A 53 7.10 6.02 -6.35
C LEU A 53 7.34 4.52 -6.20
N VAL A 54 8.01 3.89 -7.18
CA VAL A 54 8.32 2.45 -7.14
C VAL A 54 9.29 2.14 -6.00
N ALA A 55 10.31 2.99 -5.79
CA ALA A 55 11.26 2.84 -4.67
C ALA A 55 10.55 2.97 -3.32
N ALA A 56 9.74 4.01 -3.13
CA ALA A 56 8.95 4.23 -1.92
C ALA A 56 7.95 3.09 -1.65
N ARG A 57 7.26 2.60 -2.70
CA ARG A 57 6.38 1.43 -2.61
C ARG A 57 7.11 0.19 -2.11
N ASN A 58 8.27 -0.11 -2.68
CA ASN A 58 9.03 -1.30 -2.31
C ASN A 58 9.49 -1.24 -0.85
N ALA A 59 10.01 -0.10 -0.41
CA ALA A 59 10.39 0.13 0.98
C ALA A 59 9.18 -0.03 1.92
N LEU A 60 8.05 0.60 1.60
CA LEU A 60 6.84 0.51 2.39
C LEU A 60 6.27 -0.93 2.43
N GLN A 61 6.32 -1.66 1.33
CA GLN A 61 5.93 -3.07 1.32
C GLN A 61 6.77 -3.92 2.28
N ASP A 62 8.06 -3.63 2.40
CA ASP A 62 8.95 -4.34 3.32
C ASP A 62 8.66 -3.96 4.78
N VAL A 63 8.38 -2.68 5.05
CA VAL A 63 7.94 -2.22 6.39
C VAL A 63 6.64 -2.90 6.80
N VAL A 64 5.61 -2.87 5.96
CA VAL A 64 4.30 -3.49 6.27
C VAL A 64 4.41 -5.02 6.43
N ARG A 65 5.42 -5.66 5.82
CA ARG A 65 5.71 -7.09 6.04
C ARG A 65 6.58 -7.37 7.26
N GLY A 66 7.02 -6.34 7.99
CA GLY A 66 7.94 -6.48 9.11
C GLY A 66 9.34 -6.95 8.72
N ARG A 67 9.79 -6.65 7.50
CA ARG A 67 11.14 -6.97 7.00
C ARG A 67 12.13 -5.84 7.23
N ARG A 68 11.66 -4.61 7.35
CA ARG A 68 12.43 -3.40 7.62
C ARG A 68 11.69 -2.55 8.64
N GLU A 69 12.44 -1.77 9.41
CA GLU A 69 11.89 -0.77 10.32
C GLU A 69 11.43 0.48 9.55
N ALA A 70 10.46 1.21 10.12
CA ALA A 70 9.82 2.37 9.48
C ALA A 70 10.81 3.51 9.19
N GLU A 71 11.90 3.60 9.93
CA GLU A 71 12.95 4.60 9.78
C GLU A 71 13.56 4.60 8.38
N CYS A 72 13.53 3.47 7.66
CA CYS A 72 13.99 3.41 6.28
C CYS A 72 13.18 4.29 5.32
N LEU A 73 11.96 4.67 5.71
CA LEU A 73 11.11 5.56 4.90
C LEU A 73 11.54 7.03 5.00
N SER A 74 12.40 7.38 5.97
CA SER A 74 12.88 8.76 6.17
C SER A 74 13.62 9.31 4.95
N GLU A 75 14.31 8.45 4.19
CA GLU A 75 14.98 8.84 2.95
C GLU A 75 14.03 9.48 1.91
N PHE A 76 12.78 9.05 1.88
CA PHE A 76 11.75 9.59 0.98
C PHE A 76 11.11 10.88 1.49
N LEU A 77 11.39 11.27 2.73
CA LEU A 77 10.85 12.46 3.38
C LEU A 77 11.91 13.57 3.53
N GLU A 78 13.12 13.40 3.01
CA GLU A 78 14.17 14.40 3.07
C GLU A 78 13.72 15.67 2.34
N GLY A 79 13.89 16.83 3.00
CA GLY A 79 13.47 18.13 2.47
C GLY A 79 11.96 18.36 2.40
N VAL A 80 11.14 17.41 2.83
CA VAL A 80 9.69 17.56 2.92
C VAL A 80 9.32 18.39 4.14
N SER A 81 8.40 19.35 3.97
CA SER A 81 7.87 20.15 5.08
C SER A 81 6.40 20.47 4.88
N LYS A 82 5.68 20.67 5.99
CA LYS A 82 4.33 21.24 6.00
C LYS A 82 4.41 22.68 6.50
N VAL A 83 3.89 23.59 5.71
CA VAL A 83 3.89 25.03 6.02
C VAL A 83 2.44 25.46 6.26
N PRO A 84 2.15 26.12 7.40
CA PRO A 84 0.79 26.62 7.66
C PRO A 84 0.49 27.80 6.72
N ALA A 85 -0.74 27.82 6.19
CA ALA A 85 -1.27 28.90 5.37
C ALA A 85 -2.74 29.11 5.69
N PHE A 86 -3.25 30.33 5.53
CA PHE A 86 -4.69 30.58 5.59
C PHE A 86 -5.27 30.56 4.19
N GLU A 87 -6.21 29.65 3.94
CA GLU A 87 -6.96 29.55 2.69
C GLU A 87 -8.46 29.55 2.99
N GLY A 88 -9.21 30.45 2.35
CA GLY A 88 -10.65 30.57 2.60
C GLY A 88 -11.01 30.84 4.06
N GLY A 89 -10.13 31.50 4.83
CA GLY A 89 -10.33 31.79 6.25
C GLY A 89 -10.06 30.61 7.21
N ARG A 90 -9.53 29.50 6.71
CA ARG A 90 -9.17 28.33 7.50
C ARG A 90 -7.65 28.12 7.48
N LEU A 91 -7.11 27.61 8.58
CA LEU A 91 -5.69 27.21 8.63
C LEU A 91 -5.55 25.87 7.90
N GLU A 92 -4.77 25.88 6.85
CA GLU A 92 -4.40 24.70 6.05
C GLU A 92 -2.88 24.45 6.17
N TRP A 93 -2.47 23.21 5.96
CA TRP A 93 -1.08 22.79 6.00
C TRP A 93 -0.62 22.40 4.59
N ALA A 94 0.03 23.33 3.90
CA ALA A 94 0.55 23.12 2.56
C ALA A 94 1.79 22.22 2.61
N LEU A 95 1.76 21.11 1.87
CA LEU A 95 2.90 20.21 1.71
C LEU A 95 3.89 20.82 0.72
N ARG A 96 5.13 21.05 1.18
CA ARG A 96 6.27 21.49 0.36
C ARG A 96 7.12 20.26 0.03
N VAL A 97 7.10 19.87 -1.23
CA VAL A 97 7.78 18.70 -1.79
C VAL A 97 7.98 18.91 -3.29
N PRO A 98 9.08 18.38 -3.89
CA PRO A 98 9.21 18.37 -5.35
C PRO A 98 8.00 17.68 -6.01
N GLU A 99 7.55 18.21 -7.15
CA GLU A 99 6.35 17.72 -7.82
C GLU A 99 6.45 16.20 -8.13
N ALA A 100 7.61 15.76 -8.62
CA ALA A 100 7.86 14.35 -8.93
C ALA A 100 7.87 13.42 -7.69
N HIS A 101 7.91 13.95 -6.49
CA HIS A 101 7.87 13.15 -5.25
C HIS A 101 6.53 13.22 -4.53
N ARG A 102 5.66 14.16 -4.93
CA ARG A 102 4.42 14.50 -4.22
C ARG A 102 3.53 13.29 -3.96
N LEU A 103 3.17 12.54 -4.99
CA LEU A 103 2.26 11.40 -4.86
C LEU A 103 2.82 10.35 -3.89
N ALA A 104 4.10 10.00 -4.01
CA ALA A 104 4.73 9.02 -3.12
C ALA A 104 4.74 9.51 -1.66
N VAL A 105 5.11 10.77 -1.43
CA VAL A 105 5.14 11.38 -0.09
C VAL A 105 3.74 11.43 0.52
N GLU A 106 2.72 11.83 -0.23
CA GLU A 106 1.33 11.83 0.24
C GLU A 106 0.85 10.43 0.65
N LEU A 107 1.24 9.39 -0.09
CA LEU A 107 0.89 8.01 0.24
C LEU A 107 1.68 7.49 1.46
N LEU A 108 2.94 7.87 1.64
CA LEU A 108 3.69 7.57 2.87
C LEU A 108 3.08 8.25 4.10
N LEU A 109 2.68 9.51 3.97
CA LEU A 109 1.99 10.24 5.04
C LEU A 109 0.60 9.63 5.34
N THR A 110 -0.09 9.13 4.32
CA THR A 110 -1.36 8.40 4.49
C THR A 110 -1.14 7.11 5.28
N TRP A 111 -0.09 6.35 4.95
CA TRP A 111 0.28 5.16 5.72
C TRP A 111 0.62 5.49 7.17
N ALA A 112 1.45 6.52 7.42
CA ALA A 112 1.81 6.95 8.75
C ALA A 112 0.57 7.33 9.58
N HIS A 113 -0.38 8.05 8.97
CA HIS A 113 -1.66 8.38 9.61
C HIS A 113 -2.50 7.13 9.93
N VAL A 114 -2.53 6.14 9.03
CA VAL A 114 -3.22 4.86 9.29
C VAL A 114 -2.59 4.14 10.48
N GLU A 115 -1.26 4.05 10.55
CA GLU A 115 -0.57 3.38 11.66
C GLU A 115 -0.73 4.13 12.99
N GLU A 116 -0.73 5.47 12.96
CA GLU A 116 -0.94 6.29 14.16
C GLU A 116 -2.37 6.15 14.71
N THR A 117 -3.37 6.19 13.84
CA THR A 117 -4.79 6.23 14.26
C THR A 117 -5.42 4.85 14.38
N ARG A 118 -4.93 3.88 13.63
CA ARG A 118 -5.49 2.53 13.52
C ARG A 118 -4.37 1.49 13.30
N PRO A 119 -3.46 1.30 14.28
CA PRO A 119 -2.29 0.44 14.12
C PRO A 119 -2.65 -0.99 13.73
N GLY A 120 -1.84 -1.58 12.86
CA GLY A 120 -1.99 -2.96 12.40
C GLY A 120 -3.22 -3.24 11.54
N ARG A 121 -3.86 -2.21 10.99
CA ARG A 121 -4.98 -2.37 10.05
C ARG A 121 -4.51 -2.63 8.62
N LEU A 122 -3.43 -1.97 8.22
CA LEU A 122 -2.77 -2.26 6.95
C LEU A 122 -1.80 -3.42 7.15
N LYS A 123 -2.04 -4.55 6.51
CA LYS A 123 -1.27 -5.78 6.76
C LYS A 123 -1.20 -6.67 5.51
N PRO A 124 -0.19 -7.55 5.42
CA PRO A 124 -0.12 -8.52 4.33
C PRO A 124 -1.27 -9.54 4.42
N CYS A 125 -1.68 -10.05 3.26
CA CYS A 125 -2.65 -11.15 3.20
C CYS A 125 -2.10 -12.39 3.89
N GLY A 126 -2.92 -13.03 4.75
CA GLY A 126 -2.55 -14.24 5.49
C GLY A 126 -2.44 -15.52 4.64
N ASN A 127 -2.65 -15.46 3.32
CA ASN A 127 -2.35 -16.54 2.40
C ASN A 127 -0.86 -16.49 2.03
N PRO A 128 -0.04 -17.51 2.37
CA PRO A 128 1.41 -17.50 2.13
C PRO A 128 1.79 -17.37 0.66
N ASP A 129 0.91 -17.81 -0.25
CA ASP A 129 1.12 -17.72 -1.69
C ASP A 129 0.67 -16.37 -2.28
N CYS A 130 0.18 -15.44 -1.42
CA CYS A 130 -0.33 -14.14 -1.83
C CYS A 130 0.62 -13.02 -1.42
N ARG A 131 0.91 -12.10 -2.34
CA ARG A 131 1.74 -10.93 -2.05
C ARG A 131 0.94 -9.66 -1.78
N ARG A 132 -0.39 -9.72 -1.91
CA ARG A 132 -1.27 -8.57 -1.70
C ARG A 132 -1.37 -8.17 -0.23
N PHE A 133 -1.78 -6.94 -0.02
CA PHE A 133 -2.10 -6.35 1.27
C PHE A 133 -3.60 -6.14 1.40
N LEU A 134 -4.04 -5.94 2.62
CA LEU A 134 -5.41 -5.52 2.94
C LEU A 134 -5.37 -4.39 3.97
N LEU A 135 -6.33 -3.49 3.87
CA LEU A 135 -6.65 -2.54 4.92
C LEU A 135 -7.92 -3.04 5.63
N ASP A 136 -7.76 -3.49 6.86
CA ASP A 136 -8.86 -4.04 7.64
C ASP A 136 -9.75 -2.93 8.20
N ARG A 137 -10.88 -2.71 7.55
CA ARG A 137 -11.92 -1.76 7.98
C ARG A 137 -12.99 -2.41 8.88
N SER A 138 -12.83 -3.68 9.26
CA SER A 138 -13.75 -4.36 10.15
C SER A 138 -13.60 -3.86 11.59
N LYS A 139 -14.71 -3.80 12.34
CA LYS A 139 -14.68 -3.34 13.72
C LYS A 139 -13.68 -4.11 14.61
N PRO A 140 -13.63 -5.48 14.55
CA PRO A 140 -12.75 -6.28 15.42
C PRO A 140 -11.31 -6.42 14.90
N ASN A 141 -10.91 -5.78 13.81
CA ASN A 141 -9.58 -5.95 13.16
C ASN A 141 -9.22 -7.42 12.89
N SER A 142 -10.17 -8.21 12.40
CA SER A 142 -10.03 -9.66 12.24
C SER A 142 -9.93 -10.14 10.80
N ALA A 143 -9.97 -9.24 9.81
CA ALA A 143 -9.78 -9.61 8.41
C ALA A 143 -8.36 -10.16 8.20
N ARG A 144 -8.26 -11.30 7.54
CA ARG A 144 -7.00 -12.02 7.29
C ARG A 144 -6.65 -12.11 5.81
N TRP A 145 -7.60 -11.86 4.93
CA TRP A 145 -7.48 -12.11 3.50
C TRP A 145 -7.72 -10.84 2.72
N CYS A 146 -6.92 -10.60 1.69
CA CYS A 146 -7.11 -9.48 0.78
C CYS A 146 -8.46 -9.57 0.02
N SER A 147 -8.97 -10.79 -0.15
CA SER A 147 -10.28 -11.07 -0.73
C SER A 147 -10.81 -12.40 -0.17
N MET A 148 -12.07 -12.42 0.29
CA MET A 148 -12.72 -13.64 0.71
C MET A 148 -12.98 -14.58 -0.48
N ALA A 149 -13.35 -14.03 -1.64
CA ALA A 149 -13.61 -14.80 -2.86
C ALA A 149 -12.38 -15.53 -3.38
N GLU A 150 -11.20 -14.90 -3.28
CA GLU A 150 -9.95 -15.48 -3.75
C GLU A 150 -9.19 -16.19 -2.62
N CYS A 151 -8.54 -15.43 -1.76
CA CYS A 151 -7.65 -15.98 -0.73
C CYS A 151 -8.40 -16.68 0.40
N GLY A 152 -9.54 -16.14 0.85
CA GLY A 152 -10.34 -16.75 1.90
C GLY A 152 -10.85 -18.15 1.52
N ASN A 153 -11.44 -18.28 0.35
CA ASN A 153 -11.95 -19.57 -0.15
C ASN A 153 -10.83 -20.57 -0.44
N ARG A 154 -9.70 -20.11 -1.02
CA ARG A 154 -8.51 -20.96 -1.25
C ARG A 154 -7.99 -21.55 0.06
N MET A 155 -7.86 -20.73 1.10
CA MET A 155 -7.38 -21.19 2.41
C MET A 155 -8.39 -22.10 3.14
N LYS A 156 -9.70 -21.88 2.96
CA LYS A 156 -10.72 -22.82 3.45
C LYS A 156 -10.59 -24.19 2.77
N ALA A 157 -10.47 -24.22 1.45
CA ALA A 157 -10.31 -25.45 0.68
C ALA A 157 -9.04 -26.21 1.09
N ARG A 158 -7.89 -25.50 1.23
CA ARG A 158 -6.63 -26.09 1.69
C ARG A 158 -6.76 -26.76 3.06
N ARG A 159 -7.34 -26.06 4.05
CA ARG A 159 -7.56 -26.62 5.39
C ARG A 159 -8.50 -27.83 5.38
N HIS A 160 -9.53 -27.82 4.53
CA HIS A 160 -10.42 -28.96 4.37
C HIS A 160 -9.66 -30.18 3.84
N TYR A 161 -8.87 -30.00 2.80
CA TYR A 161 -8.07 -31.06 2.19
C TYR A 161 -7.03 -31.64 3.16
N GLU A 162 -6.33 -30.79 3.91
CA GLU A 162 -5.36 -31.22 4.94
C GLU A 162 -6.01 -32.06 6.04
N ARG A 163 -7.24 -31.69 6.49
CA ARG A 163 -7.99 -32.48 7.49
C ARG A 163 -8.40 -33.84 6.96
N VAL A 164 -8.91 -33.92 5.72
CA VAL A 164 -9.32 -35.19 5.11
C VAL A 164 -8.12 -36.11 4.93
N LYS A 165 -6.98 -35.59 4.47
CA LYS A 165 -5.74 -36.35 4.31
C LYS A 165 -5.16 -36.82 5.66
N GLY A 166 -5.20 -36.00 6.69
CA GLY A 166 -4.75 -36.38 8.04
C GLY A 166 -5.66 -37.38 8.75
N ALA A 167 -6.92 -37.51 8.34
CA ALA A 167 -7.83 -38.50 8.87
C ALA A 167 -7.73 -39.90 8.20
N GLN A 168 -6.95 -39.99 7.11
CA GLN A 168 -6.72 -41.23 6.34
C GLN A 168 -5.32 -41.82 6.57
N ALA A 169 -4.51 -41.19 7.39
CA ALA A 169 -3.15 -41.64 7.79
C ALA A 169 -3.17 -42.10 9.27
#